data_53539aba59e0aa944b47070bd1f4b677
#
_entry.id   53539aba59e0aa944b47070bd1f4b677
#
_cell.length_a   1.000
_cell.length_b   1.000
_cell.length_c   1.000
_cell.angle_alpha   90.00
_cell.angle_beta   90.00
_cell.angle_gamma   90.00
#
_symmetry.space_group_name_H-M   'P 1'
#
loop_
_entity.id
_entity.type
_entity.pdbx_description
1 polymer ?
#
loop_
_entity_poly.entity_id
_entity_poly.type
_entity_poly.pdbx_seq_one_letter_code
_entity_poly.pdbx_strand_id
1 'polypeptide(L)'
;LEAGLKEVIWKRYATGLDQPFGLRVIDGLPYVMTRGGIVCLKDLNEDDEADYYEEYFSFPSYKYMGHTGTFGFHMDKEKNMYFVNSTSAYRKPWNKDPEQLASGMRNAMAVGASQDGVFLIGPQEGIWTPSSAVLEMQKGDYYGMGPDHLNKDSYKENDKKITPAMAYIPRGIDNSTGGFEFPVSERFGPLSGEIVGLSYGYGSWYQILRNDDYADYNRAQGTIVPLPGEFRAGGMRGAINPKDGMFYAVGSDGWGNYSLDDGSLERVRYTG
;
A
#
# COMPACT_ATOMS: atom_id res chain seq x y z
N LEU A 1 28.18 -4.05 10.79
CA LEU A 1 27.46 -2.83 11.11
C LEU A 1 28.47 -1.71 11.00
N GLU A 2 28.48 -0.95 9.90
CA GLU A 2 28.96 0.42 9.97
C GLU A 2 28.26 1.04 11.15
N ALA A 3 28.99 1.84 11.93
CA ALA A 3 28.58 2.41 13.20
C ALA A 3 27.09 2.76 13.14
N GLY A 4 26.28 1.84 13.63
CA GLY A 4 24.85 1.92 13.47
C GLY A 4 24.33 3.18 14.11
N LEU A 5 23.15 3.55 13.78
CA LEU A 5 22.37 4.52 14.52
C LEU A 5 22.54 4.21 16.00
N LYS A 6 23.32 4.99 16.69
CA LYS A 6 23.58 4.82 18.13
C LYS A 6 22.36 5.26 18.94
N GLU A 7 21.55 6.11 18.33
CA GLU A 7 20.38 6.73 18.95
C GLU A 7 19.37 7.10 17.87
N VAL A 8 18.09 6.91 18.17
CA VAL A 8 16.97 7.40 17.35
C VAL A 8 16.15 8.34 18.23
N ILE A 9 16.06 9.58 17.81
CA ILE A 9 15.24 10.59 18.48
C ILE A 9 13.92 10.70 17.71
N TRP A 10 12.82 10.46 18.39
CA TRP A 10 11.48 10.64 17.85
C TRP A 10 10.98 12.04 18.19
N LYS A 11 10.66 12.80 17.14
CA LYS A 11 10.00 14.10 17.29
C LYS A 11 8.62 14.01 16.68
N ARG A 12 7.60 14.44 17.42
CA ARG A 12 6.24 14.53 16.89
C ARG A 12 6.18 15.68 15.89
N TYR A 13 5.76 15.38 14.67
CA TYR A 13 5.60 16.37 13.61
C TYR A 13 4.14 16.86 13.47
N ALA A 14 3.16 15.99 13.71
CA ALA A 14 1.74 16.31 13.58
C ALA A 14 0.87 15.47 14.51
N THR A 15 -0.33 15.96 14.82
CA THR A 15 -1.36 15.28 15.62
C THR A 15 -2.74 15.48 15.01
N GLY A 16 -3.75 14.74 15.52
CA GLY A 16 -5.16 14.96 15.17
C GLY A 16 -5.56 14.51 13.77
N LEU A 17 -4.71 13.72 13.09
CA LEU A 17 -5.04 13.13 11.80
C LEU A 17 -5.97 11.93 11.96
N ASP A 18 -7.08 11.89 11.22
CA ASP A 18 -8.03 10.78 11.26
C ASP A 18 -7.55 9.62 10.37
N GLN A 19 -7.11 8.53 10.99
CA GLN A 19 -6.64 7.30 10.32
C GLN A 19 -5.61 7.56 9.20
N PRO A 20 -4.38 8.01 9.53
CA PRO A 20 -3.36 8.33 8.54
C PRO A 20 -2.70 7.06 7.98
N PHE A 21 -3.22 6.51 6.88
CA PHE A 21 -2.77 5.27 6.27
C PHE A 21 -1.91 5.43 5.01
N GLY A 22 -1.40 6.62 4.76
CA GLY A 22 -0.45 6.88 3.68
C GLY A 22 0.27 8.19 3.88
N LEU A 23 1.56 8.20 3.56
CA LEU A 23 2.42 9.39 3.66
C LEU A 23 3.34 9.44 2.45
N ARG A 24 3.47 10.63 1.86
CA ARG A 24 4.49 10.94 0.87
C ARG A 24 5.03 12.36 1.12
N VAL A 25 6.33 12.52 0.93
CA VAL A 25 6.94 13.85 0.90
C VAL A 25 7.05 14.28 -0.56
N ILE A 26 6.41 15.39 -0.92
CA ILE A 26 6.35 15.92 -2.28
C ILE A 26 6.84 17.36 -2.23
N ASP A 27 7.89 17.65 -2.99
CA ASP A 27 8.51 18.97 -3.03
C ASP A 27 8.86 19.52 -1.61
N GLY A 28 9.28 18.61 -0.70
CA GLY A 28 9.65 18.91 0.68
C GLY A 28 8.50 18.97 1.68
N LEU A 29 7.25 18.87 1.24
CA LEU A 29 6.08 18.92 2.12
C LEU A 29 5.47 17.52 2.33
N PRO A 30 5.10 17.15 3.57
CA PRO A 30 4.40 15.92 3.85
C PRO A 30 2.93 16.00 3.42
N TYR A 31 2.51 15.03 2.60
CA TYR A 31 1.11 14.80 2.25
C TYR A 31 0.65 13.50 2.90
N VAL A 32 -0.41 13.58 3.66
CA VAL A 32 -0.95 12.45 4.42
C VAL A 32 -2.31 12.06 3.89
N MET A 33 -2.45 10.79 3.52
CA MET A 33 -3.75 10.20 3.24
C MET A 33 -4.45 9.90 4.55
N THR A 34 -5.54 10.59 4.78
CA THR A 34 -6.44 10.37 5.91
C THR A 34 -7.71 9.69 5.44
N ARG A 35 -8.57 9.36 6.37
CA ARG A 35 -9.89 8.81 6.08
C ARG A 35 -10.74 9.70 5.17
N GLY A 36 -10.68 11.01 5.36
CA GLY A 36 -11.47 11.98 4.62
C GLY A 36 -10.86 12.45 3.31
N GLY A 37 -9.57 12.21 3.09
CA GLY A 37 -8.85 12.73 1.91
C GLY A 37 -7.37 12.90 2.14
N ILE A 38 -6.76 13.81 1.41
CA ILE A 38 -5.33 14.11 1.49
C ILE A 38 -5.12 15.48 2.11
N VAL A 39 -4.29 15.53 3.14
CA VAL A 39 -3.92 16.75 3.86
C VAL A 39 -2.43 17.02 3.64
N CYS A 40 -2.08 18.24 3.28
CA CYS A 40 -0.71 18.73 3.25
C CYS A 40 -0.38 19.37 4.61
N LEU A 41 0.73 18.95 5.20
CA LEU A 41 1.19 19.47 6.49
C LEU A 41 2.26 20.52 6.25
N LYS A 42 2.10 21.70 6.84
CA LYS A 42 3.05 22.81 6.72
C LYS A 42 3.53 23.24 8.11
N ASP A 43 4.84 23.28 8.25
CA ASP A 43 5.55 23.91 9.34
C ASP A 43 5.87 25.34 8.89
N LEU A 44 5.24 26.34 9.48
CA LEU A 44 5.35 27.73 9.07
C LEU A 44 6.41 28.51 9.87
N ASN A 45 6.77 28.00 11.03
CA ASN A 45 7.70 28.63 11.95
C ASN A 45 9.06 27.91 12.07
N GLU A 46 9.22 26.79 11.31
CA GLU A 46 10.44 25.98 11.21
C GLU A 46 10.86 25.36 12.56
N ASP A 47 9.90 24.95 13.40
CA ASP A 47 10.17 24.26 14.65
C ASP A 47 10.09 22.74 14.57
N ASP A 48 9.91 22.19 13.35
CA ASP A 48 9.68 20.78 13.00
C ASP A 48 8.34 20.20 13.54
N GLU A 49 7.33 21.03 13.79
CA GLU A 49 5.96 20.61 14.05
C GLU A 49 5.01 21.35 13.09
N ALA A 50 4.01 20.67 12.54
CA ALA A 50 3.11 21.28 11.57
C ALA A 50 2.11 22.23 12.22
N ASP A 51 2.15 23.50 11.82
CA ASP A 51 1.24 24.57 12.26
C ASP A 51 -0.05 24.63 11.45
N TYR A 52 0.02 24.20 10.18
CA TYR A 52 -1.07 24.35 9.23
C TYR A 52 -1.35 23.09 8.46
N TYR A 53 -2.61 22.68 8.46
CA TYR A 53 -3.14 21.48 7.83
C TYR A 53 -4.00 21.91 6.65
N GLU A 54 -3.43 21.88 5.45
CA GLU A 54 -4.12 22.29 4.24
C GLU A 54 -4.83 21.10 3.60
N GLU A 55 -6.14 21.21 3.42
CA GLU A 55 -6.87 20.23 2.62
C GLU A 55 -6.41 20.32 1.16
N TYR A 56 -5.77 19.26 0.69
CA TYR A 56 -5.39 19.14 -0.72
C TYR A 56 -6.51 18.49 -1.55
N PHE A 57 -7.20 17.53 -0.97
CA PHE A 57 -8.29 16.83 -1.60
C PHE A 57 -9.16 16.16 -0.54
N SER A 58 -10.49 16.27 -0.65
CA SER A 58 -11.43 15.52 0.17
C SER A 58 -12.39 14.68 -0.65
N PHE A 59 -12.79 13.54 -0.07
CA PHE A 59 -13.80 12.70 -0.65
C PHE A 59 -15.19 13.31 -0.42
N PRO A 60 -16.03 13.40 -1.46
CA PRO A 60 -17.33 14.04 -1.35
C PRO A 60 -18.32 13.31 -0.42
N SER A 61 -18.09 12.05 -0.17
CA SER A 61 -18.83 11.28 0.84
C SER A 61 -17.96 10.15 1.38
N TYR A 62 -17.98 10.02 2.70
CA TYR A 62 -17.38 8.92 3.40
C TYR A 62 -18.48 8.06 4.03
N LYS A 63 -18.56 6.80 3.62
CA LYS A 63 -19.37 5.82 4.32
C LYS A 63 -18.47 4.93 5.16
N TYR A 64 -18.61 4.98 6.46
CA TYR A 64 -17.99 3.99 7.33
C TYR A 64 -18.60 2.62 7.05
N MET A 65 -17.78 1.69 6.59
CA MET A 65 -18.20 0.34 6.26
C MET A 65 -17.29 -0.68 6.98
N GLY A 66 -17.27 -0.64 8.28
CA GLY A 66 -16.48 -1.57 9.09
C GLY A 66 -14.96 -1.40 8.87
N HIS A 67 -14.32 -2.44 8.35
CA HIS A 67 -12.87 -2.47 8.11
C HIS A 67 -12.44 -1.76 6.81
N THR A 68 -13.34 -1.20 6.03
CA THR A 68 -12.94 -0.45 4.84
C THR A 68 -12.38 0.91 5.24
N GLY A 69 -11.37 1.35 4.51
CA GLY A 69 -10.69 2.61 4.75
C GLY A 69 -10.21 3.24 3.46
N THR A 70 -9.44 4.31 3.62
CA THR A 70 -8.68 4.94 2.56
C THR A 70 -7.23 4.57 2.76
N PHE A 71 -6.63 3.90 1.78
CA PHE A 71 -5.28 3.37 1.87
C PHE A 71 -4.41 3.84 0.70
N GLY A 72 -3.15 3.94 0.93
CA GLY A 72 -2.15 4.44 0.00
C GLY A 72 -1.63 5.74 0.58
N PHE A 73 -1.08 6.62 -0.18
CA PHE A 73 -1.04 6.68 -1.64
C PHE A 73 0.38 6.48 -2.16
N HIS A 74 0.49 6.09 -3.43
CA HIS A 74 1.75 6.12 -4.19
C HIS A 74 1.65 7.17 -5.29
N MET A 75 2.79 7.57 -5.84
CA MET A 75 2.83 8.57 -6.89
C MET A 75 3.82 8.15 -7.97
N ASP A 76 3.42 8.27 -9.24
CA ASP A 76 4.28 8.06 -10.39
C ASP A 76 5.09 9.32 -10.76
N LYS A 77 5.96 9.18 -11.77
CA LYS A 77 6.80 10.29 -12.28
C LYS A 77 6.00 11.46 -12.87
N GLU A 78 4.75 11.23 -13.25
CA GLU A 78 3.84 12.25 -13.79
C GLU A 78 3.01 12.94 -12.70
N LYS A 79 3.31 12.64 -11.43
CA LYS A 79 2.58 13.12 -10.25
C LYS A 79 1.12 12.64 -10.21
N ASN A 80 0.78 11.49 -10.81
CA ASN A 80 -0.48 10.84 -10.55
C ASN A 80 -0.43 10.11 -9.20
N MET A 81 -1.44 10.33 -8.39
CA MET A 81 -1.61 9.65 -7.10
C MET A 81 -2.47 8.41 -7.26
N TYR A 82 -2.06 7.31 -6.65
CA TYR A 82 -2.74 6.01 -6.68
C TYR A 82 -3.14 5.59 -5.28
N PHE A 83 -4.41 5.35 -5.06
CA PHE A 83 -4.95 5.00 -3.74
C PHE A 83 -6.24 4.19 -3.83
N VAL A 84 -6.64 3.66 -2.69
CA VAL A 84 -7.91 2.95 -2.50
C VAL A 84 -8.80 3.75 -1.56
N ASN A 85 -10.07 3.83 -1.90
CA ASN A 85 -11.12 4.27 -0.99
C ASN A 85 -12.22 3.21 -0.97
N SER A 86 -12.48 2.65 0.21
CA SER A 86 -13.46 1.60 0.41
C SER A 86 -13.18 0.36 -0.47
N THR A 87 -14.01 0.08 -1.44
CA THR A 87 -13.89 -1.08 -2.36
C THR A 87 -13.37 -0.71 -3.74
N SER A 88 -12.90 0.51 -3.92
CA SER A 88 -12.53 1.05 -5.23
C SER A 88 -11.12 1.63 -5.27
N ALA A 89 -10.48 1.47 -6.41
CA ALA A 89 -9.15 1.99 -6.72
C ALA A 89 -9.24 3.25 -7.58
N TYR A 90 -8.40 4.21 -7.29
CA TYR A 90 -8.40 5.51 -7.95
C TYR A 90 -7.02 5.91 -8.41
N ARG A 91 -6.98 6.61 -9.56
CA ARG A 91 -5.87 7.44 -9.99
C ARG A 91 -6.29 8.90 -9.94
N LYS A 92 -5.51 9.73 -9.28
CA LYS A 92 -5.75 11.17 -9.19
C LYS A 92 -4.57 11.92 -9.79
N PRO A 93 -4.68 12.45 -11.02
CA PRO A 93 -3.64 13.35 -11.54
C PRO A 93 -3.53 14.60 -10.65
N TRP A 94 -2.32 15.17 -10.59
CA TRP A 94 -2.09 16.40 -9.84
C TRP A 94 -3.06 17.50 -10.33
N ASN A 95 -3.71 18.17 -9.42
CA ASN A 95 -4.69 19.24 -9.69
C ASN A 95 -5.91 18.85 -10.57
N LYS A 96 -6.26 17.55 -10.61
CA LYS A 96 -7.49 17.07 -11.29
C LYS A 96 -8.29 16.19 -10.33
N ASP A 97 -9.55 15.97 -10.65
CA ASP A 97 -10.39 15.03 -9.92
C ASP A 97 -9.91 13.59 -10.08
N PRO A 98 -10.14 12.74 -9.08
CA PRO A 98 -9.78 11.34 -9.16
C PRO A 98 -10.64 10.59 -10.20
N GLU A 99 -10.00 9.69 -10.90
CA GLU A 99 -10.60 8.73 -11.80
C GLU A 99 -10.69 7.36 -11.12
N GLN A 100 -11.87 6.77 -11.04
CA GLN A 100 -12.02 5.40 -10.59
C GLN A 100 -11.49 4.45 -11.68
N LEU A 101 -10.51 3.63 -11.33
CA LEU A 101 -9.96 2.60 -12.22
C LEU A 101 -10.68 1.27 -12.06
N ALA A 102 -10.87 0.83 -10.82
CA ALA A 102 -11.40 -0.49 -10.52
C ALA A 102 -12.32 -0.46 -9.31
N SER A 103 -13.07 -1.53 -9.12
CA SER A 103 -13.96 -1.71 -7.98
C SER A 103 -14.10 -3.18 -7.56
N GLY A 104 -14.77 -3.41 -6.45
CA GLY A 104 -15.11 -4.75 -6.02
C GLY A 104 -13.99 -5.45 -5.23
N MET A 105 -13.14 -4.71 -4.56
CA MET A 105 -12.07 -5.24 -3.72
C MET A 105 -12.48 -5.23 -2.25
N ARG A 106 -12.07 -6.27 -1.51
CA ARG A 106 -12.31 -6.37 -0.08
C ARG A 106 -11.11 -5.83 0.70
N ASN A 107 -11.32 -4.80 1.54
CA ASN A 107 -10.28 -4.26 2.43
C ASN A 107 -8.91 -4.18 1.78
N ALA A 108 -8.81 -3.48 0.68
CA ALA A 108 -7.60 -3.42 -0.13
C ALA A 108 -6.54 -2.53 0.53
N MET A 109 -5.96 -3.02 1.62
CA MET A 109 -5.00 -2.27 2.44
C MET A 109 -3.64 -2.11 1.77
N ALA A 110 -3.18 -3.14 1.07
CA ALA A 110 -1.94 -3.07 0.31
C ALA A 110 -2.14 -2.25 -0.96
N VAL A 111 -1.33 -1.23 -1.10
CA VAL A 111 -1.32 -0.34 -2.26
C VAL A 111 0.14 -0.13 -2.67
N GLY A 112 0.42 -0.22 -3.96
CA GLY A 112 1.73 0.09 -4.51
C GLY A 112 1.63 0.60 -5.94
N ALA A 113 2.44 1.56 -6.31
CA ALA A 113 2.55 1.98 -7.70
C ALA A 113 4.00 2.26 -8.09
N SER A 114 4.39 1.82 -9.28
CA SER A 114 5.70 2.10 -9.87
C SER A 114 5.76 3.54 -10.40
N GLN A 115 6.98 3.99 -10.68
CA GLN A 115 7.21 5.28 -11.32
C GLN A 115 6.62 5.36 -12.74
N ASP A 116 6.39 4.22 -13.39
CA ASP A 116 5.81 4.12 -14.73
C ASP A 116 4.29 3.84 -14.71
N GLY A 117 3.67 3.89 -13.53
CA GLY A 117 2.21 3.80 -13.38
C GLY A 117 1.65 2.38 -13.32
N VAL A 118 2.47 1.34 -13.12
CA VAL A 118 1.95 0.01 -12.73
C VAL A 118 1.35 0.14 -11.34
N PHE A 119 0.06 -0.12 -11.21
CA PHE A 119 -0.68 0.04 -9.97
C PHE A 119 -1.16 -1.32 -9.46
N LEU A 120 -0.65 -1.69 -8.28
CA LEU A 120 -0.96 -2.96 -7.63
C LEU A 120 -1.75 -2.74 -6.34
N ILE A 121 -2.69 -3.65 -6.10
CA ILE A 121 -3.51 -3.68 -4.89
C ILE A 121 -3.56 -5.09 -4.33
N GLY A 122 -3.46 -5.21 -3.00
CA GLY A 122 -3.64 -6.45 -2.25
C GLY A 122 -4.94 -6.40 -1.44
N PRO A 123 -5.99 -7.12 -1.88
CA PRO A 123 -7.21 -7.30 -1.09
C PRO A 123 -6.96 -8.27 0.05
N GLN A 124 -7.70 -8.10 1.12
CA GLN A 124 -7.70 -9.05 2.23
C GLN A 124 -8.57 -10.28 1.90
N GLU A 125 -8.11 -11.46 2.31
CA GLU A 125 -8.95 -12.66 2.25
C GLU A 125 -10.20 -12.53 3.15
N GLY A 126 -11.23 -13.28 2.87
CA GLY A 126 -12.47 -13.30 3.65
C GLY A 126 -13.68 -13.50 2.76
N ILE A 127 -14.80 -12.87 3.10
CA ILE A 127 -16.02 -13.00 2.31
C ILE A 127 -15.73 -12.76 0.84
N TRP A 128 -16.00 -13.77 -0.01
CA TRP A 128 -15.79 -13.75 -1.46
C TRP A 128 -14.34 -13.74 -1.96
N THR A 129 -13.37 -13.40 -1.13
CA THR A 129 -11.94 -13.34 -1.48
C THR A 129 -11.24 -14.57 -0.89
N PRO A 130 -10.87 -15.58 -1.70
CA PRO A 130 -10.44 -16.90 -1.21
C PRO A 130 -9.05 -16.89 -0.56
N SER A 131 -8.21 -15.96 -0.96
CA SER A 131 -6.87 -15.72 -0.39
C SER A 131 -6.45 -14.28 -0.68
N SER A 132 -5.43 -13.80 0.01
CA SER A 132 -4.74 -12.58 -0.41
C SER A 132 -4.24 -12.72 -1.85
N ALA A 133 -4.18 -11.62 -2.57
CA ALA A 133 -3.84 -11.63 -4.00
C ALA A 133 -3.10 -10.35 -4.39
N VAL A 134 -2.45 -10.40 -5.52
CA VAL A 134 -1.91 -9.22 -6.21
C VAL A 134 -2.81 -8.91 -7.39
N LEU A 135 -3.46 -7.77 -7.33
CA LEU A 135 -4.34 -7.28 -8.39
C LEU A 135 -3.64 -6.13 -9.11
N GLU A 136 -3.44 -6.24 -10.41
CA GLU A 136 -2.98 -5.14 -11.24
C GLU A 136 -4.19 -4.36 -11.78
N MET A 137 -4.23 -3.06 -11.51
CA MET A 137 -5.37 -2.21 -11.82
C MET A 137 -5.36 -1.70 -13.25
N GLN A 138 -6.46 -1.95 -13.97
CA GLN A 138 -6.77 -1.30 -15.25
C GLN A 138 -8.16 -0.67 -15.19
N LYS A 139 -8.40 0.30 -16.07
CA LYS A 139 -9.69 0.98 -16.12
C LYS A 139 -10.81 0.02 -16.50
N GLY A 140 -11.84 -0.02 -15.65
CA GLY A 140 -13.02 -0.86 -15.82
C GLY A 140 -12.97 -2.20 -15.10
N ASP A 141 -11.89 -2.50 -14.37
CA ASP A 141 -11.75 -3.75 -13.60
C ASP A 141 -12.78 -3.90 -12.50
N TYR A 142 -13.20 -5.15 -12.31
CA TYR A 142 -14.11 -5.53 -11.23
C TYR A 142 -13.69 -6.85 -10.58
N TYR A 143 -13.57 -6.83 -9.26
CA TYR A 143 -13.03 -7.95 -8.47
C TYR A 143 -14.08 -8.69 -7.61
N GLY A 144 -15.36 -8.49 -7.89
CA GLY A 144 -16.45 -9.33 -7.40
C GLY A 144 -17.18 -8.82 -6.16
N MET A 145 -16.56 -7.98 -5.32
CA MET A 145 -17.21 -7.47 -4.13
C MET A 145 -18.17 -6.33 -4.44
N GLY A 146 -19.42 -6.46 -4.00
CA GLY A 146 -20.41 -5.38 -4.13
C GLY A 146 -20.11 -4.19 -3.23
N PRO A 147 -20.77 -3.05 -3.49
CA PRO A 147 -20.55 -1.82 -2.71
C PRO A 147 -20.99 -1.94 -1.24
N ASP A 148 -21.88 -2.86 -0.94
CA ASP A 148 -22.30 -3.21 0.42
C ASP A 148 -21.74 -4.58 0.79
N HIS A 149 -20.50 -4.61 1.24
CA HIS A 149 -19.79 -5.84 1.59
C HIS A 149 -20.36 -6.56 2.83
N LEU A 150 -21.20 -5.91 3.60
CA LEU A 150 -21.90 -6.52 4.75
C LEU A 150 -23.17 -7.24 4.32
N ASN A 151 -23.70 -6.91 3.16
CA ASN A 151 -24.87 -7.57 2.62
C ASN A 151 -24.46 -8.70 1.67
N LYS A 152 -24.64 -9.94 2.12
CA LYS A 152 -24.32 -11.15 1.33
C LYS A 152 -25.11 -11.23 0.02
N ASP A 153 -26.25 -10.58 -0.09
CA ASP A 153 -27.08 -10.58 -1.28
C ASP A 153 -26.58 -9.59 -2.36
N SER A 154 -25.76 -8.60 -1.98
CA SER A 154 -25.14 -7.69 -2.94
C SER A 154 -24.12 -8.35 -3.89
N TYR A 155 -23.73 -9.59 -3.64
CA TYR A 155 -22.88 -10.39 -4.52
C TYR A 155 -23.64 -11.10 -5.63
N LYS A 156 -24.94 -11.25 -5.54
CA LYS A 156 -25.74 -12.11 -6.41
C LYS A 156 -26.16 -11.46 -7.74
N GLU A 157 -26.07 -10.15 -7.86
CA GLU A 157 -26.67 -9.40 -8.98
C GLU A 157 -25.66 -8.77 -9.94
N ASN A 158 -24.40 -9.19 -9.93
CA ASN A 158 -23.41 -8.54 -10.78
C ASN A 158 -23.09 -9.42 -11.99
N ASP A 159 -23.75 -9.15 -13.12
CA ASP A 159 -23.44 -9.72 -14.44
C ASP A 159 -22.06 -9.29 -14.97
N LYS A 160 -21.32 -8.49 -14.20
CA LYS A 160 -19.97 -8.08 -14.56
C LYS A 160 -19.02 -9.25 -14.45
N LYS A 161 -18.26 -9.49 -15.50
CA LYS A 161 -17.18 -10.47 -15.47
C LYS A 161 -16.13 -10.06 -14.45
N ILE A 162 -15.83 -10.96 -13.51
CA ILE A 162 -14.77 -10.75 -12.52
C ILE A 162 -13.41 -10.75 -13.22
N THR A 163 -12.62 -9.73 -12.96
CA THR A 163 -11.25 -9.62 -13.43
C THR A 163 -10.36 -10.60 -12.66
N PRO A 164 -9.54 -11.43 -13.34
CA PRO A 164 -8.63 -12.33 -12.66
C PRO A 164 -7.52 -11.57 -11.92
N ALA A 165 -7.08 -12.11 -10.80
CA ALA A 165 -5.87 -11.62 -10.11
C ALA A 165 -4.62 -11.86 -10.97
N MET A 166 -3.62 -10.99 -10.84
CA MET A 166 -2.29 -11.21 -11.43
C MET A 166 -1.62 -12.43 -10.77
N ALA A 167 -1.73 -12.54 -9.45
CA ALA A 167 -1.28 -13.69 -8.68
C ALA A 167 -2.12 -13.87 -7.42
N TYR A 168 -2.34 -15.12 -7.01
CA TYR A 168 -2.85 -15.43 -5.67
C TYR A 168 -1.70 -15.73 -4.73
N ILE A 169 -1.78 -15.20 -3.51
CA ILE A 169 -0.74 -15.37 -2.50
C ILE A 169 -1.11 -16.57 -1.61
N PRO A 170 -0.26 -17.61 -1.53
CA PRO A 170 -0.51 -18.74 -0.65
C PRO A 170 -0.61 -18.30 0.82
N ARG A 171 -1.59 -18.83 1.54
CA ARG A 171 -1.85 -18.49 2.95
C ARG A 171 -0.65 -18.69 3.88
N GLY A 172 0.25 -19.62 3.56
CA GLY A 172 1.47 -19.82 4.32
C GLY A 172 2.54 -18.75 4.11
N ILE A 173 2.36 -17.87 3.12
CA ILE A 173 3.28 -16.76 2.82
C ILE A 173 2.69 -15.46 3.36
N ASP A 174 1.41 -15.24 3.12
CA ASP A 174 0.70 -14.04 3.57
C ASP A 174 -0.77 -14.35 3.79
N ASN A 175 -1.35 -13.78 4.84
CA ASN A 175 -2.77 -13.88 5.14
C ASN A 175 -3.44 -12.50 5.24
N SER A 176 -2.65 -11.42 5.17
CA SER A 176 -3.14 -10.04 5.26
C SER A 176 -2.08 -9.11 4.69
N THR A 177 -2.18 -8.82 3.40
CA THR A 177 -1.20 -8.02 2.69
C THR A 177 -1.19 -6.58 3.21
N GLY A 178 -0.01 -6.10 3.62
CA GLY A 178 0.18 -4.77 4.18
C GLY A 178 0.54 -3.71 3.15
N GLY A 179 1.46 -4.00 2.23
CA GLY A 179 1.90 -3.05 1.21
C GLY A 179 2.61 -3.70 0.04
N PHE A 180 2.65 -2.99 -1.08
CA PHE A 180 3.50 -3.29 -2.22
C PHE A 180 4.45 -2.14 -2.49
N GLU A 181 5.73 -2.45 -2.62
CA GLU A 181 6.77 -1.46 -2.80
C GLU A 181 7.59 -1.76 -4.06
N PHE A 182 8.10 -0.71 -4.67
CA PHE A 182 8.94 -0.74 -5.87
C PHE A 182 10.30 -0.10 -5.55
N PRO A 183 11.12 -0.73 -4.71
CA PRO A 183 12.36 -0.14 -4.23
C PRO A 183 13.41 -0.08 -5.34
N VAL A 184 14.01 1.11 -5.56
CA VAL A 184 15.11 1.31 -6.50
C VAL A 184 16.30 1.87 -5.75
N SER A 185 17.31 1.03 -5.53
CA SER A 185 18.58 1.41 -4.90
C SER A 185 19.63 0.32 -5.09
N GLU A 186 20.83 0.67 -5.49
CA GLU A 186 21.95 -0.26 -5.56
C GLU A 186 22.25 -0.94 -4.22
N ARG A 187 21.95 -0.27 -3.11
CA ARG A 187 22.12 -0.82 -1.76
C ARG A 187 21.06 -1.85 -1.35
N PHE A 188 20.03 -2.02 -2.16
CA PHE A 188 19.03 -3.07 -1.97
C PHE A 188 19.41 -4.38 -2.70
N GLY A 189 20.54 -4.40 -3.38
CA GLY A 189 21.10 -5.56 -4.05
C GLY A 189 20.20 -6.09 -5.18
N PRO A 190 20.03 -7.41 -5.32
CA PRO A 190 19.29 -8.01 -6.44
C PRO A 190 17.79 -7.71 -6.42
N LEU A 191 17.26 -7.17 -5.32
CA LEU A 191 15.86 -6.77 -5.24
C LEU A 191 15.64 -5.31 -5.70
N SER A 192 16.69 -4.60 -6.10
CA SER A 192 16.55 -3.25 -6.66
C SER A 192 15.80 -3.27 -7.98
N GLY A 193 14.71 -2.53 -8.06
CA GLY A 193 13.82 -2.50 -9.22
C GLY A 193 12.77 -3.61 -9.26
N GLU A 194 12.83 -4.56 -8.32
CA GLU A 194 11.85 -5.62 -8.18
C GLU A 194 10.63 -5.17 -7.37
N ILE A 195 9.55 -5.94 -7.45
CA ILE A 195 8.34 -5.68 -6.66
C ILE A 195 8.41 -6.48 -5.36
N VAL A 196 8.24 -5.81 -4.25
CA VAL A 196 8.26 -6.42 -2.91
C VAL A 196 6.91 -6.27 -2.23
N GLY A 197 6.38 -7.39 -1.72
CA GLY A 197 5.17 -7.42 -0.89
C GLY A 197 5.52 -7.57 0.59
N LEU A 198 4.79 -6.86 1.43
CA LEU A 198 4.89 -6.89 2.89
C LEU A 198 3.64 -7.51 3.47
N SER A 199 3.78 -8.48 4.36
CA SER A 199 2.67 -9.10 5.08
C SER A 199 2.41 -8.38 6.41
N TYR A 200 1.24 -7.80 6.54
CA TYR A 200 0.75 -7.31 7.82
C TYR A 200 0.45 -8.47 8.78
N GLY A 201 -0.09 -9.58 8.24
CA GLY A 201 -0.54 -10.69 9.05
C GLY A 201 0.58 -11.50 9.71
N TYR A 202 1.71 -11.68 9.03
CA TYR A 202 2.83 -12.51 9.49
C TYR A 202 4.16 -11.76 9.68
N GLY A 203 4.27 -10.50 9.19
CA GLY A 203 5.54 -9.80 9.10
C GLY A 203 6.53 -10.43 8.12
N SER A 204 6.12 -11.43 7.38
CA SER A 204 6.88 -11.97 6.26
C SER A 204 6.93 -10.99 5.10
N TRP A 205 7.82 -11.22 4.18
CA TRP A 205 7.92 -10.45 2.95
C TRP A 205 8.27 -11.36 1.78
N TYR A 206 7.98 -10.89 0.57
CA TYR A 206 8.12 -11.69 -0.62
C TYR A 206 8.36 -10.83 -1.85
N GLN A 207 9.03 -11.39 -2.85
CA GLN A 207 9.16 -10.82 -4.17
C GLN A 207 7.94 -11.19 -5.01
N ILE A 208 7.48 -10.27 -5.83
CA ILE A 208 6.44 -10.50 -6.82
C ILE A 208 7.11 -10.45 -8.19
N LEU A 209 7.18 -11.60 -8.84
CA LEU A 209 7.65 -11.69 -10.22
C LEU A 209 6.46 -11.40 -11.13
N ARG A 210 6.60 -10.40 -11.99
CA ARG A 210 5.59 -9.96 -12.96
C ARG A 210 6.05 -10.32 -14.37
N ASN A 211 5.17 -10.94 -15.13
CA ASN A 211 5.40 -11.29 -16.53
C ASN A 211 4.38 -10.60 -17.42
N ASP A 212 4.86 -9.78 -18.33
CA ASP A 212 4.06 -8.99 -19.29
C ASP A 212 3.75 -9.78 -20.58
N ASP A 213 4.47 -10.87 -20.85
CA ASP A 213 4.44 -11.57 -22.13
C ASP A 213 3.21 -12.50 -22.30
N TYR A 214 2.24 -12.45 -21.39
CA TYR A 214 1.04 -13.27 -21.47
C TYR A 214 0.05 -12.69 -22.50
N ALA A 215 0.32 -12.94 -23.77
CA ALA A 215 -0.42 -12.38 -24.92
C ALA A 215 -1.91 -12.71 -24.93
N ASP A 216 -2.34 -13.86 -24.35
CA ASP A 216 -3.71 -14.33 -24.42
C ASP A 216 -4.71 -13.57 -23.53
N TYR A 217 -4.23 -12.82 -22.53
CA TYR A 217 -5.11 -12.18 -21.53
C TYR A 217 -5.06 -10.66 -21.53
N ASN A 218 -4.19 -10.05 -22.32
CA ASN A 218 -3.92 -8.60 -22.28
C ASN A 218 -3.67 -8.07 -20.85
N ARG A 219 -3.06 -8.91 -19.99
CA ARG A 219 -2.78 -8.66 -18.57
C ARG A 219 -1.52 -9.38 -18.15
N ALA A 220 -0.74 -8.73 -17.30
CA ALA A 220 0.37 -9.38 -16.65
C ALA A 220 -0.09 -10.54 -15.78
N GLN A 221 0.71 -11.58 -15.74
CA GLN A 221 0.64 -12.69 -14.81
C GLN A 221 1.81 -12.60 -13.84
N GLY A 222 1.68 -13.19 -12.67
CA GLY A 222 2.74 -13.12 -11.69
C GLY A 222 2.85 -14.36 -10.81
N THR A 223 3.94 -14.43 -10.08
CA THR A 223 4.15 -15.43 -9.03
C THR A 223 4.81 -14.79 -7.82
N ILE A 224 4.72 -15.50 -6.69
CA ILE A 224 5.19 -15.05 -5.39
C ILE A 224 6.39 -15.89 -4.97
N VAL A 225 7.48 -15.22 -4.60
CA VAL A 225 8.71 -15.85 -4.11
C VAL A 225 8.96 -15.36 -2.69
N PRO A 226 8.83 -16.25 -1.68
CA PRO A 226 9.13 -15.87 -0.30
C PRO A 226 10.57 -15.40 -0.14
N LEU A 227 10.77 -14.35 0.63
CA LEU A 227 12.09 -13.85 0.98
C LEU A 227 12.46 -14.28 2.41
N PRO A 228 13.75 -14.46 2.70
CA PRO A 228 14.18 -14.87 4.03
C PRO A 228 14.04 -13.74 5.07
N GLY A 229 13.81 -14.14 6.32
CA GLY A 229 13.65 -13.21 7.44
C GLY A 229 12.22 -12.72 7.58
N GLU A 230 11.95 -12.12 8.74
CA GLU A 230 10.63 -11.60 9.14
C GLU A 230 10.83 -10.29 9.87
N PHE A 231 9.86 -9.39 9.76
CA PHE A 231 9.80 -8.16 10.53
C PHE A 231 9.24 -8.44 11.94
N ARG A 232 9.60 -7.61 12.91
CA ARG A 232 9.15 -7.75 14.31
C ARG A 232 7.68 -7.38 14.51
N ALA A 233 7.11 -6.62 13.59
CA ALA A 233 5.70 -6.28 13.54
C ALA A 233 5.15 -6.55 12.13
N GLY A 234 3.84 -6.56 11.98
CA GLY A 234 3.20 -6.74 10.69
C GLY A 234 3.59 -5.64 9.71
N GLY A 235 4.28 -6.00 8.63
CA GLY A 235 4.79 -5.04 7.64
C GLY A 235 3.67 -4.34 6.88
N MET A 236 3.67 -3.02 6.88
CA MET A 236 2.61 -2.22 6.23
C MET A 236 3.11 -1.37 5.06
N ARG A 237 4.22 -0.69 5.23
CA ARG A 237 4.77 0.22 4.22
C ARG A 237 6.28 0.17 4.24
N GLY A 238 6.88 0.49 3.11
CA GLY A 238 8.31 0.60 2.98
C GLY A 238 8.74 1.71 2.05
N ALA A 239 9.97 2.15 2.20
CA ALA A 239 10.58 3.14 1.31
C ALA A 239 12.11 3.03 1.33
N ILE A 240 12.72 3.42 0.22
CA ILE A 240 14.16 3.68 0.18
C ILE A 240 14.43 5.03 0.81
N ASN A 241 15.31 5.06 1.80
CA ASN A 241 15.83 6.32 2.34
C ASN A 241 16.85 6.91 1.38
N PRO A 242 16.62 8.11 0.82
CA PRO A 242 17.52 8.70 -0.18
C PRO A 242 18.90 9.07 0.39
N LYS A 243 19.05 9.17 1.71
CA LYS A 243 20.33 9.52 2.33
C LYS A 243 21.30 8.35 2.40
N ASP A 244 20.80 7.14 2.64
CA ASP A 244 21.66 5.95 2.80
C ASP A 244 21.39 4.85 1.78
N GLY A 245 20.34 5.00 0.96
CA GLY A 245 19.95 4.05 -0.08
C GLY A 245 19.39 2.72 0.45
N MET A 246 19.10 2.61 1.73
CA MET A 246 18.57 1.39 2.32
C MET A 246 17.05 1.39 2.34
N PHE A 247 16.46 0.21 2.30
CA PHE A 247 15.02 0.03 2.43
C PHE A 247 14.63 0.03 3.92
N TYR A 248 13.67 0.85 4.26
CA TYR A 248 13.06 0.91 5.59
C TYR A 248 11.62 0.44 5.50
N ALA A 249 11.25 -0.48 6.38
CA ALA A 249 9.89 -0.95 6.53
C ALA A 249 9.31 -0.49 7.86
N VAL A 250 8.05 -0.08 7.84
CA VAL A 250 7.28 0.21 9.04
C VAL A 250 6.15 -0.80 9.17
N GLY A 251 5.84 -1.16 10.40
CA GLY A 251 4.79 -2.08 10.73
C GLY A 251 4.05 -1.70 12.00
N SER A 252 2.92 -2.34 12.21
CA SER A 252 2.18 -2.31 13.45
C SER A 252 1.82 -3.72 13.88
N ASP A 253 1.15 -3.85 15.03
CA ASP A 253 0.67 -5.13 15.55
C ASP A 253 0.09 -6.01 14.44
N GLY A 254 0.49 -7.19 14.23
CA GLY A 254 -0.04 -8.11 13.21
C GLY A 254 -1.31 -8.82 13.67
N TRP A 255 -1.75 -9.82 12.91
CA TRP A 255 -2.85 -10.66 13.33
C TRP A 255 -2.42 -11.70 14.38
N GLY A 256 -3.09 -11.66 15.54
CA GLY A 256 -2.96 -12.72 16.54
C GLY A 256 -1.57 -12.78 17.19
N ASN A 257 -0.93 -13.93 17.14
CA ASN A 257 0.24 -14.25 17.95
C ASN A 257 1.59 -13.90 17.28
N TYR A 258 1.55 -13.23 16.16
CA TYR A 258 2.75 -13.07 15.36
C TYR A 258 3.65 -11.94 15.86
N SER A 259 3.05 -10.78 16.14
CA SER A 259 3.83 -9.59 16.50
C SER A 259 4.55 -9.72 17.82
N LEU A 260 5.86 -9.51 17.78
CA LEU A 260 6.69 -9.37 18.99
C LEU A 260 6.56 -7.97 19.60
N ASP A 261 6.27 -6.99 18.76
CA ASP A 261 6.18 -5.58 19.11
C ASP A 261 4.89 -4.96 18.54
N ASP A 262 4.33 -3.97 19.20
CA ASP A 262 3.12 -3.24 18.77
C ASP A 262 3.37 -2.35 17.53
N GLY A 263 4.64 -2.16 17.17
CA GLY A 263 5.07 -1.45 15.99
C GLY A 263 6.57 -1.53 15.80
N SER A 264 7.02 -1.39 14.57
CA SER A 264 8.44 -1.40 14.24
C SER A 264 8.78 -0.41 13.12
N LEU A 265 10.03 0.06 13.18
CA LEU A 265 10.73 0.68 12.05
C LEU A 265 12.02 -0.11 11.86
N GLU A 266 12.11 -0.83 10.76
CA GLU A 266 13.20 -1.75 10.50
C GLU A 266 13.91 -1.41 9.20
N ARG A 267 15.21 -1.63 9.20
CA ARG A 267 16.06 -1.38 8.03
C ARG A 267 16.53 -2.70 7.43
N VAL A 268 16.22 -2.91 6.18
CA VAL A 268 16.72 -4.03 5.40
C VAL A 268 18.01 -3.63 4.69
N ARG A 269 19.05 -4.45 4.83
CA ARG A 269 20.34 -4.25 4.21
C ARG A 269 20.77 -5.50 3.45
N TYR A 270 21.14 -5.32 2.20
CA TYR A 270 21.84 -6.36 1.44
C TYR A 270 23.29 -6.49 1.93
N THR A 271 23.73 -7.71 2.17
CA THR A 271 25.07 -8.00 2.72
C THR A 271 25.99 -8.73 1.76
N GLY A 272 25.57 -8.97 0.51
CA GLY A 272 26.32 -9.73 -0.49
C GLY A 272 25.89 -11.16 -0.58
#